data_b9a0c08d4c16655502bfb074ad204a10
#
_entry.id   b9a0c08d4c16655502bfb074ad204a10
#
_cell.length_a   1.000
_cell.length_b   1.000
_cell.length_c   1.000
_cell.angle_alpha   90.00
_cell.angle_beta   90.00
_cell.angle_gamma   90.00
#
_symmetry.space_group_name_H-M   'P 1'
#
loop_
_entity.id
_entity.type
_entity.pdbx_description
1 polymer ?
#
loop_
_entity_poly.entity_id
_entity_poly.type
_entity_poly.pdbx_seq_one_letter_code
_entity_poly.pdbx_strand_id
1 'polypeptide(L)'
;MANRGFKDFIDGIPGAALIATCVLLRPLMKPWYSRWGATDEEVNRSLPGKEFVPHPKGGYTQATTIQVPVSEVWPWVAQIGQGRGGFYSYDALENLVGCKIHSADRIVPELQHWADGEGLRLYPDAPPIPLAVFEQDITLLFAGRDEKEVGNSWGFYLEKIDESTTRLIARWYFDYKPKLGNKILFNGIVEPISGVMQRKMLLGIKRRAEAAKKGVAN
;
A
#
# COMPACT_ATOMS: atom_id res chain seq x y z
N MET A 1 1.44 -14.02 -23.50
CA MET A 1 1.12 -12.61 -23.19
C MET A 1 -0.38 -12.31 -23.16
N ALA A 2 -1.20 -12.78 -24.11
CA ALA A 2 -2.66 -12.54 -24.15
C ALA A 2 -3.44 -13.03 -22.89
N ASN A 3 -2.97 -14.08 -22.23
CA ASN A 3 -3.67 -14.67 -21.08
C ASN A 3 -3.52 -13.86 -19.78
N ARG A 4 -2.45 -13.08 -19.61
CA ARG A 4 -2.21 -12.28 -18.38
C ARG A 4 -3.13 -11.07 -18.36
N GLY A 5 -3.20 -10.29 -19.44
CA GLY A 5 -4.06 -9.11 -19.51
C GLY A 5 -5.55 -9.41 -19.31
N PHE A 6 -6.02 -10.54 -19.84
CA PHE A 6 -7.40 -11.01 -19.64
C PHE A 6 -7.66 -11.40 -18.17
N LYS A 7 -6.70 -12.07 -17.53
CA LYS A 7 -6.80 -12.42 -16.11
C LYS A 7 -6.81 -11.17 -15.22
N ASP A 8 -5.91 -10.20 -15.49
CA ASP A 8 -5.85 -8.95 -14.75
C ASP A 8 -7.14 -8.13 -14.91
N PHE A 9 -7.74 -8.14 -16.10
CA PHE A 9 -9.03 -7.51 -16.36
C PHE A 9 -10.16 -8.15 -15.53
N ILE A 10 -10.27 -9.50 -15.54
CA ILE A 10 -11.28 -10.22 -14.74
C ILE A 10 -11.07 -9.96 -13.24
N ASP A 11 -9.83 -9.99 -12.75
CA ASP A 11 -9.51 -9.65 -11.36
C ASP A 11 -9.86 -8.18 -11.01
N GLY A 12 -9.88 -7.29 -11.98
CA GLY A 12 -10.26 -5.88 -11.82
C GLY A 12 -11.76 -5.67 -11.57
N ILE A 13 -12.64 -6.51 -12.14
CA ILE A 13 -14.10 -6.33 -12.04
C ILE A 13 -14.61 -6.31 -10.58
N PRO A 14 -14.32 -7.32 -9.75
CA PRO A 14 -14.74 -7.28 -8.34
C PRO A 14 -14.07 -6.13 -7.56
N GLY A 15 -12.87 -5.74 -7.94
CA GLY A 15 -12.19 -4.57 -7.39
C GLY A 15 -12.95 -3.28 -7.68
N ALA A 16 -13.33 -3.05 -8.93
CA ALA A 16 -14.12 -1.90 -9.34
C ALA A 16 -15.48 -1.85 -8.64
N ALA A 17 -16.17 -2.99 -8.54
CA ALA A 17 -17.45 -3.08 -7.82
C ALA A 17 -17.29 -2.75 -6.33
N LEU A 18 -16.23 -3.26 -5.69
CA LEU A 18 -15.95 -2.97 -4.28
C LEU A 18 -15.59 -1.49 -4.07
N ILE A 19 -14.79 -0.90 -4.95
CA ILE A 19 -14.47 0.53 -4.93
C ILE A 19 -15.75 1.37 -5.06
N ALA A 20 -16.60 1.07 -6.04
CA ALA A 20 -17.89 1.76 -6.22
C ALA A 20 -18.75 1.66 -4.96
N THR A 21 -18.82 0.48 -4.35
CA THR A 21 -19.54 0.27 -3.08
C THR A 21 -18.96 1.12 -1.95
N CYS A 22 -17.64 1.15 -1.81
CA CYS A 22 -16.97 1.95 -0.77
C CYS A 22 -17.12 3.46 -0.97
N VAL A 23 -17.19 3.93 -2.20
CA VAL A 23 -17.44 5.34 -2.52
C VAL A 23 -18.91 5.71 -2.25
N LEU A 24 -19.85 4.94 -2.79
CA LEU A 24 -21.30 5.25 -2.70
C LEU A 24 -21.84 5.06 -1.28
N LEU A 25 -21.39 4.03 -0.59
CA LEU A 25 -21.81 3.68 0.79
C LEU A 25 -20.74 4.03 1.83
N ARG A 26 -19.97 5.07 1.58
CA ARG A 26 -18.82 5.47 2.40
C ARG A 26 -19.12 5.49 3.91
N PRO A 27 -20.21 6.05 4.43
CA PRO A 27 -20.45 6.08 5.88
C PRO A 27 -20.49 4.69 6.52
N LEU A 28 -21.01 3.70 5.78
CA LEU A 28 -21.09 2.31 6.23
C LEU A 28 -19.79 1.54 6.01
N MET A 29 -19.09 1.84 4.92
CA MET A 29 -17.91 1.10 4.50
C MET A 29 -16.60 1.65 5.09
N LYS A 30 -16.58 2.91 5.53
CA LYS A 30 -15.38 3.53 6.09
C LYS A 30 -14.79 2.77 7.29
N PRO A 31 -15.55 2.33 8.30
CA PRO A 31 -15.00 1.55 9.40
C PRO A 31 -14.31 0.26 8.95
N TRP A 32 -14.81 -0.35 7.87
CA TRP A 32 -14.24 -1.57 7.32
C TRP A 32 -12.95 -1.30 6.54
N TYR A 33 -12.96 -0.44 5.51
CA TYR A 33 -11.74 -0.24 4.69
C TYR A 33 -10.66 0.53 5.42
N SER A 34 -11.01 1.40 6.38
CA SER A 34 -10.00 2.19 7.07
C SER A 34 -9.17 1.39 8.09
N ARG A 35 -9.64 0.21 8.48
CA ARG A 35 -8.97 -0.62 9.48
C ARG A 35 -9.00 -2.12 9.18
N TRP A 36 -9.16 -2.47 7.91
CA TRP A 36 -9.25 -3.87 7.49
C TRP A 36 -8.07 -4.70 8.03
N GLY A 37 -8.40 -5.76 8.79
CA GLY A 37 -7.43 -6.69 9.36
C GLY A 37 -6.58 -6.14 10.50
N ALA A 38 -6.64 -4.84 10.81
CA ALA A 38 -5.89 -4.24 11.91
C ALA A 38 -6.66 -4.34 13.24
N THR A 39 -5.93 -4.56 14.33
CA THR A 39 -6.46 -4.51 15.70
C THR A 39 -6.64 -3.08 16.18
N ASP A 40 -7.40 -2.89 17.27
CA ASP A 40 -7.55 -1.57 17.90
C ASP A 40 -6.21 -1.02 18.41
N GLU A 41 -5.35 -1.88 18.93
CA GLU A 41 -4.00 -1.52 19.35
C GLU A 41 -3.17 -1.02 18.17
N GLU A 42 -3.13 -1.76 17.05
CA GLU A 42 -2.40 -1.38 15.86
C GLU A 42 -2.88 -0.07 15.25
N VAL A 43 -4.18 0.21 15.30
CA VAL A 43 -4.74 1.48 14.82
C VAL A 43 -4.31 2.65 15.70
N ASN A 44 -4.28 2.47 17.03
CA ASN A 44 -4.08 3.55 17.99
C ASN A 44 -2.62 3.79 18.38
N ARG A 45 -1.75 2.79 18.23
CA ARG A 45 -0.34 2.91 18.62
C ARG A 45 0.41 3.91 17.75
N SER A 46 1.40 4.55 18.34
CA SER A 46 2.33 5.41 17.62
C SER A 46 3.24 4.57 16.74
N LEU A 47 3.31 4.91 15.45
CA LEU A 47 4.26 4.36 14.48
C LEU A 47 4.98 5.53 13.81
N PRO A 48 6.22 5.36 13.31
CA PRO A 48 6.93 6.37 12.54
C PRO A 48 6.07 6.92 11.40
N GLY A 49 6.24 8.20 11.05
CA GLY A 49 5.49 8.85 9.97
C GLY A 49 4.36 9.78 10.42
N LYS A 50 3.91 9.70 11.69
CA LYS A 50 2.89 10.61 12.22
C LYS A 50 3.39 12.05 12.31
N GLU A 51 4.69 12.25 12.52
CA GLU A 51 5.37 13.54 12.60
C GLU A 51 5.27 14.34 11.30
N PHE A 52 5.15 13.67 10.14
CA PHE A 52 4.95 14.31 8.84
C PHE A 52 3.50 14.76 8.63
N VAL A 53 2.54 14.14 9.33
CA VAL A 53 1.11 14.45 9.26
C VAL A 53 0.52 14.49 10.67
N PRO A 54 0.89 15.47 11.50
CA PRO A 54 0.48 15.52 12.91
C PRO A 54 -1.04 15.64 13.09
N HIS A 55 -1.74 16.25 12.13
CA HIS A 55 -3.20 16.42 12.11
C HIS A 55 -3.81 15.86 10.82
N PRO A 56 -3.81 14.52 10.62
CA PRO A 56 -4.28 13.93 9.39
C PRO A 56 -5.76 14.21 9.15
N LYS A 57 -6.10 14.64 7.95
CA LYS A 57 -7.49 14.83 7.50
C LYS A 57 -8.11 13.55 6.95
N GLY A 58 -7.31 12.56 6.67
CA GLY A 58 -7.73 11.24 6.28
C GLY A 58 -6.60 10.22 6.41
N GLY A 59 -6.94 8.97 6.23
CA GLY A 59 -6.00 7.87 6.29
C GLY A 59 -6.64 6.57 6.79
N TYR A 60 -5.83 5.55 6.80
CA TYR A 60 -6.23 4.22 7.24
C TYR A 60 -5.03 3.41 7.73
N THR A 61 -5.31 2.43 8.59
CA THR A 61 -4.35 1.43 9.04
C THR A 61 -4.92 0.05 8.72
N GLN A 62 -4.22 -0.71 7.90
CA GLN A 62 -4.63 -2.05 7.52
C GLN A 62 -3.50 -3.04 7.83
N ALA A 63 -3.85 -4.29 8.10
CA ALA A 63 -2.84 -5.28 8.44
C ALA A 63 -3.23 -6.68 7.97
N THR A 64 -2.23 -7.53 7.82
CA THR A 64 -2.42 -8.95 7.53
C THR A 64 -1.33 -9.79 8.19
N THR A 65 -1.68 -11.02 8.56
CA THR A 65 -0.71 -12.02 9.02
C THR A 65 -0.30 -12.91 7.86
N ILE A 66 1.01 -13.13 7.71
CA ILE A 66 1.64 -13.86 6.61
C ILE A 66 2.40 -15.04 7.22
N GLN A 67 2.20 -16.26 6.69
CA GLN A 67 2.72 -17.51 7.26
C GLN A 67 4.13 -17.85 6.74
N VAL A 68 5.00 -16.82 6.74
CA VAL A 68 6.43 -16.94 6.43
C VAL A 68 7.23 -15.96 7.30
N PRO A 69 8.55 -16.19 7.48
CA PRO A 69 9.45 -15.28 8.19
C PRO A 69 9.49 -13.89 7.58
N VAL A 70 9.88 -12.88 8.36
CA VAL A 70 10.02 -11.50 7.90
C VAL A 70 10.96 -11.39 6.69
N SER A 71 12.05 -12.12 6.68
CA SER A 71 13.03 -12.16 5.58
C SER A 71 12.46 -12.63 4.25
N GLU A 72 11.34 -13.35 4.25
CA GLU A 72 10.63 -13.76 3.03
C GLU A 72 9.52 -12.78 2.63
N VAL A 73 9.04 -11.94 3.55
CA VAL A 73 8.06 -10.89 3.29
C VAL A 73 8.72 -9.59 2.81
N TRP A 74 9.80 -9.21 3.48
CA TRP A 74 10.50 -7.95 3.24
C TRP A 74 10.86 -7.69 1.78
N PRO A 75 11.42 -8.65 1.02
CA PRO A 75 11.79 -8.39 -0.37
C PRO A 75 10.61 -7.95 -1.26
N TRP A 76 9.40 -8.38 -0.96
CA TRP A 76 8.19 -7.93 -1.66
C TRP A 76 7.81 -6.50 -1.29
N VAL A 77 8.03 -6.11 -0.05
CA VAL A 77 7.79 -4.74 0.43
C VAL A 77 8.87 -3.79 -0.10
N ALA A 78 10.14 -4.20 -0.05
CA ALA A 78 11.27 -3.37 -0.48
C ALA A 78 11.20 -2.96 -1.96
N GLN A 79 10.69 -3.82 -2.83
CA GLN A 79 10.61 -3.54 -4.27
C GLN A 79 9.31 -2.85 -4.72
N ILE A 80 8.41 -2.43 -3.80
CA ILE A 80 7.13 -1.80 -4.13
C ILE A 80 7.30 -0.49 -4.89
N GLY A 81 6.36 -0.15 -5.77
CA GLY A 81 6.28 1.18 -6.39
C GLY A 81 6.13 1.20 -7.90
N GLN A 82 5.70 2.36 -8.40
CA GLN A 82 5.64 2.70 -9.82
C GLN A 82 7.07 2.69 -10.41
N GLY A 83 7.24 1.95 -11.51
CA GLY A 83 8.57 1.78 -12.13
C GLY A 83 9.49 0.81 -11.38
N ARG A 84 9.01 0.14 -10.35
CA ARG A 84 9.67 -0.90 -9.56
C ARG A 84 8.87 -2.22 -9.64
N GLY A 85 8.64 -2.91 -8.53
CA GLY A 85 7.88 -4.16 -8.47
C GLY A 85 6.35 -4.01 -8.58
N GLY A 86 5.84 -2.81 -8.82
CA GLY A 86 4.41 -2.52 -8.84
C GLY A 86 3.80 -2.46 -7.43
N PHE A 87 2.46 -2.48 -7.36
CA PHE A 87 1.76 -2.38 -6.08
C PHE A 87 1.08 -3.68 -5.65
N TYR A 88 1.16 -4.74 -6.45
CA TYR A 88 0.51 -6.04 -6.16
C TYR A 88 -1.01 -5.95 -5.96
N SER A 89 -1.61 -4.90 -6.48
CA SER A 89 -3.00 -4.54 -6.33
C SER A 89 -3.82 -4.90 -7.58
N TYR A 90 -4.65 -3.99 -8.07
CA TYR A 90 -5.44 -4.19 -9.29
C TYR A 90 -4.74 -3.50 -10.47
N ASP A 91 -3.72 -4.14 -11.05
CA ASP A 91 -2.93 -3.60 -12.17
C ASP A 91 -3.83 -3.08 -13.31
N ALA A 92 -4.92 -3.78 -13.61
CA ALA A 92 -5.85 -3.35 -14.66
C ALA A 92 -6.54 -2.02 -14.32
N LEU A 93 -6.92 -1.78 -13.06
CA LEU A 93 -7.55 -0.52 -12.65
C LEU A 93 -6.53 0.62 -12.59
N GLU A 94 -5.32 0.34 -12.13
CA GLU A 94 -4.21 1.30 -12.13
C GLU A 94 -3.85 1.70 -13.56
N ASN A 95 -3.81 0.74 -14.49
CA ASN A 95 -3.49 0.98 -15.90
C ASN A 95 -4.63 1.69 -16.64
N LEU A 96 -5.87 1.51 -16.24
CA LEU A 96 -7.02 2.25 -16.79
C LEU A 96 -6.89 3.77 -16.58
N VAL A 97 -6.26 4.18 -15.47
CA VAL A 97 -5.97 5.59 -15.17
C VAL A 97 -4.54 6.01 -15.60
N GLY A 98 -3.81 5.18 -16.36
CA GLY A 98 -2.54 5.52 -16.99
C GLY A 98 -1.29 5.23 -16.16
N CYS A 99 -1.38 4.46 -15.09
CA CYS A 99 -0.21 4.16 -14.23
C CYS A 99 0.87 3.29 -14.89
N LYS A 100 0.54 2.48 -15.91
CA LYS A 100 1.48 1.55 -16.62
C LYS A 100 2.21 0.60 -15.66
N ILE A 101 1.46 0.04 -14.70
CA ILE A 101 1.97 -0.86 -13.66
C ILE A 101 1.88 -2.30 -14.14
N HIS A 102 2.92 -3.07 -13.81
CA HIS A 102 2.95 -4.52 -13.88
C HIS A 102 3.54 -5.06 -12.59
N SER A 103 2.68 -5.62 -11.74
CA SER A 103 3.12 -6.23 -10.49
C SER A 103 4.06 -7.40 -10.72
N ALA A 104 5.23 -7.37 -10.11
CA ALA A 104 6.24 -8.42 -10.21
C ALA A 104 5.74 -9.74 -9.61
N ASP A 105 6.10 -10.85 -10.27
CA ASP A 105 5.81 -12.21 -9.79
C ASP A 105 7.04 -12.87 -9.14
N ARG A 106 8.17 -12.16 -9.10
CA ARG A 106 9.43 -12.61 -8.50
C ARG A 106 10.12 -11.46 -7.76
N ILE A 107 11.03 -11.83 -6.88
CA ILE A 107 11.95 -10.87 -6.29
C ILE A 107 12.95 -10.44 -7.36
N VAL A 108 13.16 -9.13 -7.45
CA VAL A 108 14.09 -8.48 -8.38
C VAL A 108 15.24 -7.92 -7.55
N PRO A 109 16.45 -8.49 -7.62
CA PRO A 109 17.56 -8.12 -6.75
C PRO A 109 17.92 -6.63 -6.83
N GLU A 110 17.83 -6.04 -8.02
CA GLU A 110 18.14 -4.64 -8.30
C GLU A 110 17.17 -3.66 -7.62
N LEU A 111 15.99 -4.15 -7.19
CA LEU A 111 14.96 -3.35 -6.56
C LEU A 111 14.89 -3.52 -5.03
N GLN A 112 15.88 -4.19 -4.44
CA GLN A 112 15.89 -4.44 -2.98
C GLN A 112 16.43 -3.28 -2.15
N HIS A 113 16.98 -2.26 -2.81
CA HIS A 113 17.54 -1.09 -2.16
C HIS A 113 16.85 0.18 -2.67
N TRP A 114 16.90 1.20 -1.85
CA TRP A 114 16.49 2.56 -2.16
C TRP A 114 17.71 3.46 -1.98
N ALA A 115 18.00 4.28 -2.97
CA ALA A 115 19.09 5.25 -2.87
C ALA A 115 18.64 6.50 -2.09
N ASP A 116 19.60 7.22 -1.53
CA ASP A 116 19.35 8.49 -0.88
C ASP A 116 18.69 9.49 -1.86
N GLY A 117 17.62 10.12 -1.41
CA GLY A 117 16.85 11.05 -2.22
C GLY A 117 15.82 10.41 -3.15
N GLU A 118 15.74 9.08 -3.21
CA GLU A 118 14.66 8.39 -3.90
C GLU A 118 13.32 8.54 -3.16
N GLY A 119 12.24 8.20 -3.85
CA GLY A 119 10.90 8.21 -3.29
C GLY A 119 9.92 7.41 -4.10
N LEU A 120 8.82 7.08 -3.46
CA LEU A 120 7.75 6.30 -4.05
C LEU A 120 6.92 7.13 -5.00
N ARG A 121 6.84 6.73 -6.25
CA ARG A 121 5.90 7.30 -7.23
C ARG A 121 4.61 6.49 -7.22
N LEU A 122 3.49 7.20 -7.19
CA LEU A 122 2.15 6.61 -7.33
C LEU A 122 1.65 6.63 -8.78
N TYR A 123 2.25 7.50 -9.60
CA TYR A 123 1.92 7.70 -11.01
C TYR A 123 3.20 8.08 -11.76
N PRO A 124 3.35 7.74 -13.06
CA PRO A 124 4.61 7.97 -13.81
C PRO A 124 5.17 9.37 -13.70
N ASP A 125 4.31 10.38 -13.85
CA ASP A 125 4.69 11.80 -13.87
C ASP A 125 4.45 12.52 -12.53
N ALA A 126 4.00 11.80 -11.49
CA ALA A 126 3.81 12.40 -10.17
C ALA A 126 5.14 12.62 -9.44
N PRO A 127 5.27 13.69 -8.66
CA PRO A 127 6.39 13.84 -7.77
C PRO A 127 6.43 12.66 -6.80
N PRO A 128 7.62 12.12 -6.49
CA PRO A 128 7.75 11.02 -5.55
C PRO A 128 7.42 11.48 -4.12
N ILE A 129 6.82 10.59 -3.34
CA ILE A 129 6.78 10.73 -1.89
C ILE A 129 8.18 10.34 -1.38
N PRO A 130 8.92 11.24 -0.71
CA PRO A 130 10.29 10.95 -0.30
C PRO A 130 10.40 9.69 0.57
N LEU A 131 11.47 8.95 0.40
CA LEU A 131 11.86 7.91 1.35
C LEU A 131 12.26 8.58 2.66
N ALA A 132 11.60 8.22 3.76
CA ALA A 132 11.87 8.75 5.09
C ALA A 132 12.58 7.73 5.99
N VAL A 133 12.23 6.44 5.89
CA VAL A 133 12.87 5.35 6.64
C VAL A 133 12.99 4.12 5.77
N PHE A 134 14.17 3.55 5.73
CA PHE A 134 14.45 2.23 5.17
C PHE A 134 15.23 1.42 6.20
N GLU A 135 14.51 0.65 6.99
CA GLU A 135 15.08 -0.24 8.00
C GLU A 135 14.72 -1.67 7.62
N GLN A 136 15.73 -2.39 7.13
CA GLN A 136 15.55 -3.72 6.58
C GLN A 136 14.81 -4.64 7.56
N ASP A 137 13.86 -5.42 7.05
CA ASP A 137 13.02 -6.36 7.79
C ASP A 137 12.11 -5.72 8.86
N ILE A 138 12.07 -4.40 8.98
CA ILE A 138 11.32 -3.68 10.02
C ILE A 138 10.39 -2.63 9.43
N THR A 139 10.95 -1.61 8.74
CA THR A 139 10.15 -0.44 8.32
C THR A 139 10.56 0.07 6.96
N LEU A 140 9.57 0.25 6.09
CA LEU A 140 9.68 1.05 4.88
C LEU A 140 8.66 2.19 4.97
N LEU A 141 9.16 3.42 5.06
CA LEU A 141 8.31 4.61 5.20
C LEU A 141 8.63 5.63 4.12
N PHE A 142 7.60 6.01 3.40
CA PHE A 142 7.61 7.15 2.49
C PHE A 142 6.80 8.28 3.12
N ALA A 143 7.42 9.41 3.36
CA ALA A 143 6.76 10.53 4.02
C ALA A 143 7.44 11.85 3.68
N GLY A 144 6.65 12.91 3.70
CA GLY A 144 7.16 14.27 3.48
C GLY A 144 6.05 15.28 3.52
N ARG A 145 6.44 16.55 3.39
CA ARG A 145 5.53 17.68 3.20
C ARG A 145 5.89 18.36 1.88
N ASP A 146 4.87 18.84 1.19
CA ASP A 146 5.09 19.68 0.01
C ASP A 146 5.44 21.12 0.42
N GLU A 147 5.79 21.98 -0.55
CA GLU A 147 6.08 23.40 -0.35
C GLU A 147 4.91 24.19 0.29
N LYS A 148 3.73 23.58 0.36
CA LYS A 148 2.51 24.16 0.95
C LYS A 148 2.19 23.54 2.30
N GLU A 149 3.16 22.86 2.92
CA GLU A 149 3.03 22.17 4.21
C GLU A 149 1.94 21.06 4.24
N VAL A 150 1.58 20.53 3.07
CA VAL A 150 0.65 19.39 2.98
C VAL A 150 1.41 18.11 3.18
N GLY A 151 1.12 17.42 4.27
CA GLY A 151 1.80 16.19 4.65
C GLY A 151 1.21 14.94 4.00
N ASN A 152 2.09 13.99 3.69
CA ASN A 152 1.76 12.63 3.29
C ASN A 152 2.71 11.65 3.98
N SER A 153 2.19 10.52 4.44
CA SER A 153 2.96 9.48 5.11
C SER A 153 2.37 8.12 4.79
N TRP A 154 3.13 7.26 4.14
CA TRP A 154 2.74 5.89 3.83
C TRP A 154 3.82 4.91 4.25
N GLY A 155 3.54 4.18 5.33
CA GLY A 155 4.48 3.27 5.97
C GLY A 155 4.03 1.81 5.94
N PHE A 156 5.03 0.94 5.83
CA PHE A 156 4.92 -0.52 5.93
C PHE A 156 5.78 -0.95 7.11
N TYR A 157 5.17 -1.67 8.06
CA TYR A 157 5.82 -2.09 9.31
C TYR A 157 5.68 -3.59 9.42
N LEU A 158 6.80 -4.27 9.57
CA LEU A 158 6.87 -5.73 9.71
C LEU A 158 7.20 -6.09 11.14
N GLU A 159 6.47 -7.04 11.68
CA GLU A 159 6.66 -7.54 13.04
C GLU A 159 6.74 -9.06 13.01
N LYS A 160 7.80 -9.58 13.59
CA LYS A 160 7.95 -11.01 13.81
C LYS A 160 6.96 -11.45 14.90
N ILE A 161 6.01 -12.32 14.55
CA ILE A 161 5.14 -12.98 15.53
C ILE A 161 5.88 -14.20 16.11
N ASP A 162 6.43 -15.03 15.22
CA ASP A 162 7.26 -16.18 15.52
C ASP A 162 8.24 -16.46 14.36
N GLU A 163 8.98 -17.57 14.41
CA GLU A 163 9.99 -17.92 13.40
C GLU A 163 9.40 -18.14 11.99
N SER A 164 8.11 -18.35 11.88
CA SER A 164 7.42 -18.68 10.62
C SER A 164 6.28 -17.76 10.27
N THR A 165 6.06 -16.70 11.06
CA THR A 165 4.88 -15.84 10.93
C THR A 165 5.24 -14.38 11.10
N THR A 166 4.81 -13.58 10.14
CA THR A 166 5.02 -12.13 10.08
C THR A 166 3.69 -11.39 10.14
N ARG A 167 3.66 -10.32 10.92
CA ARG A 167 2.60 -9.30 10.86
C ARG A 167 3.06 -8.16 9.96
N LEU A 168 2.31 -7.88 8.91
CA LEU A 168 2.53 -6.74 8.02
C LEU A 168 1.41 -5.72 8.24
N ILE A 169 1.81 -4.52 8.69
CA ILE A 169 0.91 -3.38 8.90
C ILE A 169 1.25 -2.33 7.86
N ALA A 170 0.23 -1.80 7.19
CA ALA A 170 0.38 -0.67 6.27
C ALA A 170 -0.50 0.48 6.75
N ARG A 171 0.10 1.66 6.93
CA ARG A 171 -0.58 2.86 7.41
C ARG A 171 -0.35 3.99 6.45
N TRP A 172 -1.43 4.66 6.04
CA TRP A 172 -1.38 5.87 5.25
C TRP A 172 -2.08 7.01 5.97
N TYR A 173 -1.41 8.15 6.09
CA TYR A 173 -1.98 9.40 6.54
C TYR A 173 -1.74 10.49 5.50
N PHE A 174 -2.72 11.35 5.31
CA PHE A 174 -2.62 12.48 4.40
C PHE A 174 -3.33 13.72 4.93
N ASP A 175 -2.81 14.85 4.50
CA ASP A 175 -3.43 16.15 4.66
C ASP A 175 -3.85 16.73 3.30
N TYR A 176 -4.58 17.80 3.30
CA TYR A 176 -4.94 18.60 2.13
C TYR A 176 -5.37 20.00 2.56
N LYS A 177 -5.28 20.99 1.66
CA LYS A 177 -5.81 22.33 1.92
C LYS A 177 -7.29 22.27 2.25
N PRO A 178 -7.78 22.97 3.29
CA PRO A 178 -9.14 22.86 3.82
C PRO A 178 -10.16 23.57 2.91
N LYS A 179 -10.34 23.04 1.68
CA LYS A 179 -11.37 23.45 0.73
C LYS A 179 -12.39 22.34 0.58
N LEU A 180 -13.69 22.70 0.41
CA LEU A 180 -14.78 21.73 0.28
C LEU A 180 -14.51 20.72 -0.86
N GLY A 181 -14.05 21.20 -2.02
CA GLY A 181 -13.69 20.32 -3.14
C GLY A 181 -12.61 19.31 -2.79
N ASN A 182 -11.57 19.72 -2.05
CA ASN A 182 -10.52 18.79 -1.59
C ASN A 182 -11.10 17.78 -0.59
N LYS A 183 -11.96 18.20 0.33
CA LYS A 183 -12.61 17.28 1.28
C LYS A 183 -13.43 16.22 0.56
N ILE A 184 -14.20 16.61 -0.45
CA ILE A 184 -15.00 15.69 -1.26
C ILE A 184 -14.06 14.75 -2.04
N LEU A 185 -13.06 15.29 -2.72
CA LEU A 185 -12.10 14.52 -3.51
C LEU A 185 -11.33 13.51 -2.63
N PHE A 186 -10.63 14.01 -1.62
CA PHE A 186 -9.76 13.15 -0.82
C PHE A 186 -10.54 12.18 0.06
N ASN A 187 -11.49 12.65 0.84
CA ASN A 187 -12.22 11.76 1.75
C ASN A 187 -13.34 10.98 1.05
N GLY A 188 -13.97 11.56 0.01
CA GLY A 188 -15.07 10.92 -0.69
C GLY A 188 -14.66 9.93 -1.76
N ILE A 189 -13.51 10.15 -2.42
CA ILE A 189 -13.08 9.39 -3.58
C ILE A 189 -11.71 8.73 -3.33
N VAL A 190 -10.67 9.50 -3.04
CA VAL A 190 -9.30 8.98 -2.95
C VAL A 190 -9.15 8.01 -1.78
N GLU A 191 -9.61 8.35 -0.58
CA GLU A 191 -9.48 7.51 0.62
C GLU A 191 -10.14 6.12 0.44
N PRO A 192 -11.42 5.99 0.00
CA PRO A 192 -12.02 4.68 -0.21
C PRO A 192 -11.36 3.86 -1.33
N ILE A 193 -10.99 4.49 -2.45
CA ILE A 193 -10.27 3.81 -3.54
C ILE A 193 -8.95 3.25 -3.01
N SER A 194 -8.13 4.11 -2.40
CA SER A 194 -6.81 3.72 -1.90
C SER A 194 -6.89 2.67 -0.79
N GLY A 195 -7.93 2.73 0.08
CA GLY A 195 -8.15 1.70 1.10
C GLY A 195 -8.45 0.32 0.52
N VAL A 196 -9.27 0.24 -0.55
CA VAL A 196 -9.53 -1.01 -1.27
C VAL A 196 -8.28 -1.51 -1.99
N MET A 197 -7.53 -0.60 -2.64
CA MET A 197 -6.29 -0.92 -3.35
C MET A 197 -5.22 -1.44 -2.38
N GLN A 198 -5.02 -0.78 -1.24
CA GLN A 198 -4.06 -1.23 -0.22
C GLN A 198 -4.41 -2.61 0.34
N ARG A 199 -5.70 -2.87 0.62
CA ARG A 199 -6.13 -4.21 1.02
C ARG A 199 -5.71 -5.27 -0.01
N LYS A 200 -5.95 -5.03 -1.29
CA LYS A 200 -5.55 -5.95 -2.37
C LYS A 200 -4.03 -6.10 -2.44
N MET A 201 -3.29 -5.02 -2.25
CA MET A 201 -1.83 -5.02 -2.16
C MET A 201 -1.32 -5.92 -1.03
N LEU A 202 -1.84 -5.76 0.19
CA LEU A 202 -1.46 -6.60 1.32
C LEU A 202 -1.74 -8.09 1.06
N LEU A 203 -2.88 -8.41 0.46
CA LEU A 203 -3.22 -9.77 0.03
C LEU A 203 -2.31 -10.25 -1.12
N GLY A 204 -1.90 -9.36 -2.00
CA GLY A 204 -0.96 -9.62 -3.09
C GLY A 204 0.44 -9.96 -2.59
N ILE A 205 0.94 -9.21 -1.61
CA ILE A 205 2.22 -9.49 -0.92
C ILE A 205 2.13 -10.84 -0.20
N LYS A 206 1.09 -11.04 0.64
CA LYS A 206 0.86 -12.30 1.36
C LYS A 206 0.91 -13.50 0.43
N ARG A 207 0.12 -13.48 -0.64
CA ARG A 207 0.05 -14.59 -1.60
C ARG A 207 1.40 -14.91 -2.22
N ARG A 208 2.20 -13.90 -2.57
CA ARG A 208 3.51 -14.08 -3.22
C ARG A 208 4.55 -14.64 -2.24
N ALA A 209 4.63 -14.08 -1.05
CA ALA A 209 5.55 -14.54 -0.02
C ALA A 209 5.25 -15.99 0.39
N GLU A 210 3.99 -16.34 0.64
CA GLU A 210 3.59 -17.70 1.01
C GLU A 210 3.71 -18.72 -0.16
N ALA A 211 3.59 -18.27 -1.42
CA ALA A 211 3.80 -19.12 -2.58
C ALA A 211 5.28 -19.43 -2.84
N ALA A 212 6.16 -18.47 -2.60
CA ALA A 212 7.61 -18.66 -2.73
C ALA A 212 8.11 -19.77 -1.80
N LYS A 213 7.63 -19.82 -0.55
CA LYS A 213 7.94 -20.90 0.40
C LYS A 213 7.53 -22.28 -0.11
N LYS A 214 6.37 -22.39 -0.74
CA LYS A 214 5.88 -23.68 -1.29
C LYS A 214 6.69 -24.15 -2.49
N GLY A 215 7.24 -23.24 -3.30
CA GLY A 215 8.08 -23.55 -4.45
C GLY A 215 9.49 -24.00 -4.09
N VAL A 216 9.98 -23.66 -2.91
CA VAL A 216 11.28 -24.09 -2.39
C VAL A 216 11.19 -25.47 -1.70
N ALA A 217 9.98 -25.89 -1.31
CA ALA A 217 9.72 -27.16 -0.62
C ALA A 217 9.45 -28.34 -1.57
N ASN A 218 9.51 -28.14 -2.89
CA ASN A 218 9.44 -29.15 -3.97
C ASN A 218 10.77 -29.23 -4.73
#